data_01320eaaaaf71abf18a0724655c4eadb
#
_entry.id   01320eaaaaf71abf18a0724655c4eadb
#
_cell.length_a   1.000
_cell.length_b   1.000
_cell.length_c   1.000
_cell.angle_alpha   90.00
_cell.angle_beta   90.00
_cell.angle_gamma   90.00
#
_symmetry.space_group_name_H-M   'P 1'
#
loop_
_entity.id
_entity.type
_entity.pdbx_description
1 polymer ?
#
loop_
_entity_poly.entity_id
_entity_poly.type
_entity_poly.pdbx_seq_one_letter_code
_entity_poly.pdbx_strand_id
1 'polypeptide(L)'
;MRRIKKLVMCSPGDDGYIDYGSSIVNIVKYTSRDKKVLRRAIKPKIGSGRFDVAAVQAARLITHEYTHYLDLTTTVWGLEFIVRRNLAYQAIDAGADIESKAVEVAMLNYAEILMHKGLVKVYGHVPIEDVVTKHSLSRNEKYGTIIMIHLMKGEGRIADVPVSMLSLLEANAVANELMGEALWIERVFGEVSSFHKNRISSNLDSIMKNVNALEYNAFHLLVVIHFPRLTIFDRLRLVGAVADFALNISGMHLSHVANTIFRSILNSTLRNALCNELCRGMSRQVVAFKVLLFIYQYTQENELSDEGVSEKLKSPLELICSALQYFGCDLQAVNVRSMSDFEYCFSVSMLRGLRRKFEPAGHVEAMLRNRRARKNTVFISEKFGFLSCLIFICSTISTSRCLIDKDSIFGRIMSPFMMFIAS
;
A
#
# COMPACT_ATOMS: atom_id res chain seq x y z
N MET A 1 -8.70 27.22 3.03
CA MET A 1 -9.20 26.24 2.04
C MET A 1 -8.12 25.68 1.09
N ARG A 2 -7.23 26.47 0.47
CA ARG A 2 -6.17 25.94 -0.43
C ARG A 2 -5.18 24.98 0.26
N ARG A 3 -4.85 25.14 1.54
CA ARG A 3 -3.90 24.27 2.29
C ARG A 3 -4.49 22.91 2.66
N ILE A 4 -5.80 22.84 2.96
CA ILE A 4 -6.48 21.59 3.31
C ILE A 4 -6.57 20.64 2.10
N LYS A 5 -6.69 21.15 0.86
CA LYS A 5 -6.63 20.35 -0.37
C LYS A 5 -5.32 19.58 -0.55
N LYS A 6 -4.22 19.97 0.14
CA LYS A 6 -2.95 19.24 0.10
C LYS A 6 -2.93 17.98 0.99
N LEU A 7 -3.89 17.83 1.91
CA LEU A 7 -4.04 16.63 2.75
C LEU A 7 -4.84 15.53 2.06
N VAL A 8 -5.61 15.89 1.04
CA VAL A 8 -6.38 14.93 0.22
C VAL A 8 -5.51 14.53 -0.95
N MET A 9 -5.12 13.26 -1.00
CA MET A 9 -4.22 12.69 -2.02
C MET A 9 -4.99 12.17 -3.23
N CYS A 10 -5.98 12.93 -3.71
CA CYS A 10 -6.67 12.65 -4.95
C CYS A 10 -6.17 13.58 -6.07
N SER A 11 -6.03 13.05 -7.26
CA SER A 11 -5.82 13.82 -8.47
C SER A 11 -7.17 14.05 -9.18
N PRO A 12 -7.42 15.22 -9.77
CA PRO A 12 -8.60 15.39 -10.61
C PRO A 12 -8.57 14.37 -11.76
N GLY A 13 -9.62 13.59 -11.91
CA GLY A 13 -9.72 12.54 -12.93
C GLY A 13 -9.46 11.12 -12.44
N ASP A 14 -9.11 10.92 -11.18
CA ASP A 14 -8.99 9.58 -10.61
C ASP A 14 -10.38 8.89 -10.58
N ASP A 15 -10.41 7.62 -11.01
CA ASP A 15 -11.62 6.77 -10.99
C ASP A 15 -12.09 6.44 -9.56
N GLY A 16 -11.14 6.41 -8.63
CA GLY A 16 -11.33 6.21 -7.19
C GLY A 16 -10.15 6.76 -6.40
N TYR A 17 -10.29 6.87 -5.09
CA TYR A 17 -9.20 7.22 -4.16
C TYR A 17 -9.60 6.94 -2.73
N ILE A 18 -8.59 6.79 -1.86
CA ILE A 18 -8.77 6.86 -0.42
C ILE A 18 -8.43 8.26 0.09
N ASP A 19 -9.30 8.80 0.93
CA ASP A 19 -8.96 9.97 1.73
C ASP A 19 -8.27 9.52 3.03
N TYR A 20 -6.96 9.67 3.09
CA TYR A 20 -6.18 9.32 4.27
C TYR A 20 -6.52 10.18 5.49
N GLY A 21 -7.11 11.36 5.30
CA GLY A 21 -7.59 12.21 6.39
C GLY A 21 -8.80 11.64 7.10
N SER A 22 -9.74 11.07 6.36
CA SER A 22 -11.00 10.51 6.90
C SER A 22 -11.06 8.99 6.91
N SER A 23 -10.12 8.30 6.27
CA SER A 23 -10.17 6.85 6.00
C SER A 23 -11.39 6.44 5.17
N ILE A 24 -11.89 7.32 4.30
CA ILE A 24 -13.03 7.05 3.43
C ILE A 24 -12.53 6.68 2.03
N VAL A 25 -13.04 5.57 1.51
CA VAL A 25 -12.85 5.16 0.11
C VAL A 25 -13.92 5.81 -0.74
N ASN A 26 -13.49 6.48 -1.79
CA ASN A 26 -14.36 7.13 -2.77
C ASN A 26 -14.21 6.45 -4.12
N ILE A 27 -15.30 5.95 -4.68
CA ILE A 27 -15.35 5.38 -6.03
C ILE A 27 -16.10 6.38 -6.93
N VAL A 28 -15.36 7.23 -7.60
CA VAL A 28 -15.90 8.38 -8.35
C VAL A 28 -16.49 7.94 -9.69
N LYS A 29 -15.90 6.92 -10.32
CA LYS A 29 -16.29 6.40 -11.63
C LYS A 29 -17.72 5.90 -11.70
N TYR A 30 -18.27 5.39 -10.58
CA TYR A 30 -19.57 4.73 -10.53
C TYR A 30 -20.58 5.54 -9.74
N THR A 31 -21.80 5.61 -10.28
CA THR A 31 -22.93 6.33 -9.70
C THR A 31 -24.02 5.38 -9.18
N SER A 32 -25.07 5.93 -8.61
CA SER A 32 -26.25 5.13 -8.21
C SER A 32 -26.92 4.41 -9.39
N ARG A 33 -26.68 4.84 -10.65
CA ARG A 33 -27.19 4.19 -11.86
C ARG A 33 -26.46 2.87 -12.16
N ASP A 34 -25.23 2.73 -11.68
CA ASP A 34 -24.34 1.59 -11.95
C ASP A 34 -24.52 0.43 -10.93
N LYS A 35 -25.54 0.47 -10.08
CA LYS A 35 -25.81 -0.54 -9.02
C LYS A 35 -25.77 -1.99 -9.53
N LYS A 36 -26.23 -2.24 -10.77
CA LYS A 36 -26.24 -3.59 -11.35
C LYS A 36 -24.81 -4.07 -11.67
N VAL A 37 -23.94 -3.17 -12.18
CA VAL A 37 -22.54 -3.46 -12.46
C VAL A 37 -21.81 -3.72 -11.15
N LEU A 38 -21.94 -2.84 -10.16
CA LEU A 38 -21.31 -2.97 -8.86
C LEU A 38 -21.76 -4.27 -8.14
N ARG A 39 -23.05 -4.62 -8.21
CA ARG A 39 -23.55 -5.89 -7.63
C ARG A 39 -22.88 -7.10 -8.28
N ARG A 40 -22.69 -7.12 -9.62
CA ARG A 40 -22.03 -8.21 -10.33
C ARG A 40 -20.53 -8.24 -10.06
N ALA A 41 -19.90 -7.07 -9.91
CA ALA A 41 -18.50 -6.95 -9.52
C ALA A 41 -18.23 -7.63 -8.18
N ILE A 42 -19.12 -7.39 -7.19
CA ILE A 42 -18.97 -7.87 -5.82
C ILE A 42 -19.45 -9.32 -5.66
N LYS A 43 -20.54 -9.67 -6.34
CA LYS A 43 -21.16 -10.99 -6.31
C LYS A 43 -21.23 -11.56 -7.73
N PRO A 44 -20.11 -12.06 -8.27
CA PRO A 44 -20.14 -12.71 -9.57
C PRO A 44 -21.03 -13.95 -9.51
N LYS A 45 -21.73 -14.23 -10.60
CA LYS A 45 -22.52 -15.44 -10.72
C LYS A 45 -21.57 -16.61 -10.95
N ILE A 46 -21.40 -17.46 -9.95
CA ILE A 46 -20.50 -18.63 -9.97
C ILE A 46 -20.89 -19.55 -11.12
N GLY A 47 -19.91 -20.03 -11.87
CA GLY A 47 -20.09 -21.00 -12.96
C GLY A 47 -20.91 -20.48 -14.13
N SER A 48 -21.11 -19.15 -14.25
CA SER A 48 -21.93 -18.61 -15.35
C SER A 48 -21.26 -18.68 -16.72
N GLY A 49 -19.94 -18.85 -16.78
CA GLY A 49 -19.17 -18.84 -18.02
C GLY A 49 -19.24 -17.52 -18.81
N ARG A 50 -19.85 -16.47 -18.24
CA ARG A 50 -20.02 -15.17 -18.91
C ARG A 50 -19.02 -14.14 -18.39
N PHE A 51 -18.17 -13.66 -19.29
CA PHE A 51 -17.23 -12.57 -19.01
C PHE A 51 -17.95 -11.23 -19.11
N ASP A 52 -18.02 -10.51 -17.99
CA ASP A 52 -18.63 -9.17 -17.91
C ASP A 52 -17.51 -8.14 -17.68
N VAL A 53 -17.05 -7.50 -18.77
CA VAL A 53 -15.97 -6.52 -18.76
C VAL A 53 -16.21 -5.40 -17.75
N ALA A 54 -17.45 -4.86 -17.73
CA ALA A 54 -17.77 -3.74 -16.83
C ALA A 54 -17.73 -4.19 -15.36
N ALA A 55 -18.20 -5.40 -15.05
CA ALA A 55 -18.12 -5.94 -13.70
C ALA A 55 -16.69 -6.23 -13.26
N VAL A 56 -15.85 -6.75 -14.16
CA VAL A 56 -14.41 -6.96 -13.87
C VAL A 56 -13.69 -5.65 -13.62
N GLN A 57 -13.91 -4.62 -14.45
CA GLN A 57 -13.30 -3.31 -14.24
C GLN A 57 -13.76 -2.69 -12.91
N ALA A 58 -15.04 -2.81 -12.57
CA ALA A 58 -15.53 -2.36 -11.28
C ALA A 58 -14.92 -3.15 -10.11
N ALA A 59 -14.77 -4.46 -10.24
CA ALA A 59 -14.13 -5.31 -9.23
C ALA A 59 -12.67 -4.92 -9.01
N ARG A 60 -11.93 -4.64 -10.08
CA ARG A 60 -10.54 -4.17 -10.04
C ARG A 60 -10.44 -2.88 -9.25
N LEU A 61 -11.17 -1.84 -9.63
CA LEU A 61 -11.15 -0.54 -8.98
C LEU A 61 -11.52 -0.64 -7.49
N ILE A 62 -12.59 -1.38 -7.17
CA ILE A 62 -13.00 -1.61 -5.78
C ILE A 62 -11.89 -2.31 -5.00
N THR A 63 -11.25 -3.34 -5.57
CA THR A 63 -10.17 -4.07 -4.90
C THR A 63 -8.96 -3.18 -4.68
N HIS A 64 -8.60 -2.34 -5.66
CA HIS A 64 -7.50 -1.39 -5.57
C HIS A 64 -7.70 -0.44 -4.38
N GLU A 65 -8.79 0.31 -4.37
CA GLU A 65 -9.07 1.31 -3.33
C GLU A 65 -9.29 0.68 -1.95
N TYR A 66 -9.89 -0.52 -1.93
CA TYR A 66 -10.06 -1.25 -0.69
C TYR A 66 -8.74 -1.78 -0.13
N THR A 67 -7.75 -2.07 -0.97
CA THR A 67 -6.40 -2.43 -0.53
C THR A 67 -5.79 -1.30 0.27
N HIS A 68 -5.86 -0.06 -0.22
CA HIS A 68 -5.39 1.10 0.54
C HIS A 68 -6.10 1.25 1.89
N TYR A 69 -7.42 1.04 1.93
CA TYR A 69 -8.17 1.05 3.19
C TYR A 69 -7.67 -0.03 4.15
N LEU A 70 -7.40 -1.23 3.67
CA LEU A 70 -6.89 -2.30 4.50
C LEU A 70 -5.43 -2.06 4.92
N ASP A 71 -4.60 -1.50 4.05
CA ASP A 71 -3.24 -1.10 4.41
C ASP A 71 -3.26 -0.07 5.54
N LEU A 72 -4.17 0.91 5.47
CA LEU A 72 -4.34 1.91 6.51
C LEU A 72 -4.90 1.33 7.82
N THR A 73 -5.84 0.37 7.76
CA THR A 73 -6.61 -0.06 8.94
C THR A 73 -6.19 -1.39 9.53
N THR A 74 -5.37 -2.17 8.83
CA THR A 74 -4.99 -3.52 9.27
C THR A 74 -3.49 -3.74 9.39
N THR A 75 -2.64 -2.75 9.05
CA THR A 75 -1.19 -2.87 9.21
C THR A 75 -0.69 -2.06 10.41
N VAL A 76 0.51 -2.39 10.88
CA VAL A 76 1.18 -1.64 11.93
C VAL A 76 1.43 -0.19 11.48
N TRP A 77 1.97 -0.01 10.27
CA TRP A 77 2.17 1.31 9.68
C TRP A 77 0.87 2.14 9.60
N GLY A 78 -0.19 1.52 9.11
CA GLY A 78 -1.48 2.21 8.95
C GLY A 78 -2.08 2.65 10.28
N LEU A 79 -1.96 1.84 11.33
CA LEU A 79 -2.41 2.23 12.66
C LEU A 79 -1.57 3.34 13.28
N GLU A 80 -0.24 3.30 13.11
CA GLU A 80 0.64 4.42 13.50
C GLU A 80 0.21 5.70 12.81
N PHE A 81 -0.08 5.62 11.50
CA PHE A 81 -0.61 6.75 10.72
C PHE A 81 -1.91 7.30 11.32
N ILE A 82 -2.89 6.43 11.61
CA ILE A 82 -4.18 6.84 12.18
C ILE A 82 -3.99 7.44 13.59
N VAL A 83 -3.15 6.84 14.43
CA VAL A 83 -2.85 7.38 15.77
C VAL A 83 -2.25 8.78 15.66
N ARG A 84 -1.22 8.97 14.83
CA ARG A 84 -0.57 10.27 14.62
C ARG A 84 -1.54 11.31 14.06
N ARG A 85 -2.36 10.93 13.08
CA ARG A 85 -3.42 11.78 12.52
C ARG A 85 -4.38 12.26 13.61
N ASN A 86 -4.84 11.34 14.45
CA ASN A 86 -5.80 11.69 15.53
C ASN A 86 -5.16 12.58 16.60
N LEU A 87 -3.87 12.38 16.91
CA LEU A 87 -3.13 13.30 17.77
C LEU A 87 -3.00 14.70 17.15
N ALA A 88 -2.76 14.80 15.84
CA ALA A 88 -2.75 16.08 15.14
C ALA A 88 -4.11 16.78 15.23
N TYR A 89 -5.22 16.06 15.02
CA TYR A 89 -6.56 16.61 15.14
C TYR A 89 -6.88 17.06 16.57
N GLN A 90 -6.46 16.30 17.59
CA GLN A 90 -6.59 16.72 18.98
C GLN A 90 -5.81 18.00 19.30
N ALA A 91 -4.58 18.12 18.79
CA ALA A 91 -3.77 19.31 18.98
C ALA A 91 -4.44 20.55 18.34
N ILE A 92 -4.97 20.42 17.12
CA ILE A 92 -5.69 21.48 16.41
C ILE A 92 -6.99 21.84 17.15
N ASP A 93 -7.74 20.85 17.62
CA ASP A 93 -9.00 21.05 18.39
C ASP A 93 -8.74 21.75 19.76
N ALA A 94 -7.54 21.53 20.32
CA ALA A 94 -7.06 22.21 21.52
C ALA A 94 -6.49 23.63 21.27
N GLY A 95 -6.56 24.12 20.02
CA GLY A 95 -6.12 25.46 19.62
C GLY A 95 -4.67 25.54 19.11
N ALA A 96 -4.00 24.41 18.88
CA ALA A 96 -2.67 24.46 18.25
C ALA A 96 -2.77 24.94 16.80
N ASP A 97 -1.82 25.78 16.38
CA ASP A 97 -1.69 26.16 14.98
C ASP A 97 -1.38 24.90 14.13
N ILE A 98 -1.99 24.83 12.95
CA ILE A 98 -1.75 23.76 11.99
C ILE A 98 -0.28 23.70 11.52
N GLU A 99 0.45 24.82 11.67
CA GLU A 99 1.88 24.92 11.37
C GLU A 99 2.78 24.64 12.59
N SER A 100 2.19 24.32 13.75
CA SER A 100 2.95 24.03 14.96
C SER A 100 3.76 22.75 14.81
N LYS A 101 4.92 22.68 15.51
CA LYS A 101 5.77 21.47 15.54
C LYS A 101 5.02 20.23 16.02
N ALA A 102 4.06 20.38 16.92
CA ALA A 102 3.25 19.27 17.42
C ALA A 102 2.41 18.63 16.29
N VAL A 103 1.79 19.46 15.44
CA VAL A 103 1.03 19.01 14.29
C VAL A 103 1.97 18.45 13.21
N GLU A 104 3.11 19.11 12.95
CA GLU A 104 4.11 18.64 12.00
C GLU A 104 4.61 17.24 12.37
N VAL A 105 5.00 17.01 13.62
CA VAL A 105 5.45 15.68 14.10
C VAL A 105 4.36 14.63 13.98
N ALA A 106 3.11 14.96 14.30
CA ALA A 106 1.99 14.06 14.17
C ALA A 106 1.66 13.72 12.69
N MET A 107 2.04 14.60 11.75
CA MET A 107 1.79 14.45 10.32
C MET A 107 2.99 13.91 9.51
N LEU A 108 4.05 13.42 10.17
CA LEU A 108 5.27 12.92 9.51
C LEU A 108 4.99 11.86 8.44
N ASN A 109 4.05 10.94 8.70
CA ASN A 109 3.70 9.90 7.74
C ASN A 109 3.10 10.44 6.43
N TYR A 110 2.49 11.62 6.44
CA TYR A 110 2.04 12.29 5.21
C TYR A 110 3.21 12.74 4.34
N ALA A 111 4.32 13.18 4.94
CA ALA A 111 5.51 13.58 4.19
C ALA A 111 6.07 12.43 3.35
N GLU A 112 6.07 11.20 3.90
CA GLU A 112 6.54 10.00 3.20
C GLU A 112 5.70 9.65 1.96
N ILE A 113 4.39 9.87 2.03
CA ILE A 113 3.47 9.66 0.91
C ILE A 113 3.65 10.79 -0.12
N LEU A 114 3.67 12.05 0.34
CA LEU A 114 3.80 13.22 -0.55
C LEU A 114 5.17 13.34 -1.21
N MET A 115 6.20 12.71 -0.67
CA MET A 115 7.57 12.71 -1.19
C MET A 115 7.61 12.30 -2.66
N HIS A 116 6.80 11.32 -3.07
CA HIS A 116 6.76 10.84 -4.45
C HIS A 116 6.46 11.99 -5.42
N LYS A 117 5.34 12.68 -5.20
CA LYS A 117 4.88 13.78 -6.06
C LYS A 117 5.84 14.98 -6.07
N GLY A 118 6.63 15.13 -5.01
CA GLY A 118 7.62 16.21 -4.88
C GLY A 118 8.96 15.94 -5.55
N LEU A 119 9.31 14.68 -5.81
CA LEU A 119 10.64 14.27 -6.23
C LEU A 119 10.70 13.47 -7.53
N VAL A 120 9.58 12.89 -7.97
CA VAL A 120 9.52 12.17 -9.25
C VAL A 120 9.85 13.11 -10.39
N LYS A 121 10.70 12.67 -11.31
CA LYS A 121 11.09 13.43 -12.51
C LYS A 121 11.00 12.52 -13.73
N VAL A 122 10.38 13.02 -14.79
CA VAL A 122 10.28 12.34 -16.08
C VAL A 122 11.05 13.18 -17.10
N TYR A 123 11.97 12.56 -17.83
CA TYR A 123 12.86 13.22 -18.78
C TYR A 123 12.43 13.03 -20.24
N GLY A 124 11.43 12.18 -20.50
CA GLY A 124 10.90 11.96 -21.84
C GLY A 124 9.60 11.20 -21.83
N HIS A 125 8.91 11.18 -22.97
CA HIS A 125 7.64 10.45 -23.16
C HIS A 125 7.83 9.05 -23.79
N VAL A 126 9.03 8.48 -23.63
CA VAL A 126 9.34 7.16 -24.19
C VAL A 126 8.73 6.09 -23.26
N PRO A 127 8.00 5.09 -23.81
CA PRO A 127 7.53 3.96 -23.03
C PRO A 127 8.68 3.29 -22.29
N ILE A 128 8.43 2.86 -21.06
CA ILE A 128 9.39 2.14 -20.24
C ILE A 128 9.48 0.72 -20.78
N GLU A 129 10.37 0.49 -21.73
CA GLU A 129 10.71 -0.82 -22.28
C GLU A 129 12.22 -1.00 -22.20
N ASP A 130 12.65 -2.22 -21.87
CA ASP A 130 14.06 -2.61 -21.79
C ASP A 130 14.90 -1.68 -20.91
N VAL A 131 14.34 -1.28 -19.77
CA VAL A 131 15.03 -0.38 -18.84
C VAL A 131 15.97 -1.15 -17.92
N VAL A 132 17.10 -0.51 -17.63
CA VAL A 132 18.00 -0.87 -16.54
C VAL A 132 17.75 0.07 -15.38
N THR A 133 17.75 -0.45 -14.16
CA THR A 133 17.64 0.37 -12.97
C THR A 133 19.00 0.61 -12.33
N LYS A 134 19.29 1.87 -12.01
CA LYS A 134 20.34 2.24 -11.06
C LYS A 134 19.69 2.88 -9.85
N HIS A 135 20.34 2.85 -8.71
CA HIS A 135 19.84 3.56 -7.53
C HIS A 135 20.92 4.41 -6.88
N SER A 136 20.48 5.50 -6.28
CA SER A 136 21.35 6.39 -5.51
C SER A 136 20.72 6.74 -4.18
N LEU A 137 21.55 7.07 -3.21
CA LEU A 137 21.13 7.53 -1.90
C LEU A 137 21.51 9.00 -1.75
N SER A 138 20.56 9.83 -1.37
CA SER A 138 20.78 11.27 -1.14
C SER A 138 20.00 11.75 0.08
N ARG A 139 20.38 12.91 0.61
CA ARG A 139 19.65 13.60 1.66
C ARG A 139 18.92 14.81 1.07
N ASN A 140 17.64 14.92 1.38
CA ASN A 140 16.81 16.05 1.04
C ASN A 140 16.40 16.78 2.32
N GLU A 141 16.46 18.11 2.32
CA GLU A 141 16.15 18.92 3.50
C GLU A 141 14.70 18.73 4.00
N LYS A 142 13.77 18.55 3.06
CA LYS A 142 12.34 18.43 3.35
C LYS A 142 11.91 17.00 3.69
N TYR A 143 12.50 16.00 3.00
CA TYR A 143 12.00 14.63 3.05
C TYR A 143 12.97 13.64 3.71
N GLY A 144 14.10 14.14 4.26
CA GLY A 144 15.08 13.27 4.91
C GLY A 144 15.95 12.49 3.94
N THR A 145 16.26 11.26 4.27
CA THR A 145 17.14 10.40 3.46
C THR A 145 16.32 9.63 2.42
N ILE A 146 16.71 9.71 1.15
CA ILE A 146 15.94 9.20 0.02
C ILE A 146 16.77 8.25 -0.80
N ILE A 147 16.18 7.12 -1.16
CA ILE A 147 16.68 6.25 -2.23
C ILE A 147 15.93 6.63 -3.51
N MET A 148 16.70 6.97 -4.56
CA MET A 148 16.18 7.23 -5.90
C MET A 148 16.46 6.05 -6.81
N ILE A 149 15.46 5.60 -7.53
CA ILE A 149 15.58 4.64 -8.64
C ILE A 149 15.68 5.47 -9.93
N HIS A 150 16.75 5.22 -10.70
CA HIS A 150 16.98 5.84 -11.99
C HIS A 150 16.65 4.83 -13.08
N LEU A 151 15.60 5.10 -13.85
CA LEU A 151 15.23 4.30 -15.02
C LEU A 151 16.06 4.76 -16.21
N MET A 152 16.89 3.84 -16.75
CA MET A 152 17.83 4.10 -17.82
C MET A 152 17.50 3.25 -19.05
N LYS A 153 17.61 3.83 -20.26
CA LYS A 153 17.61 3.08 -21.53
C LYS A 153 18.92 3.40 -22.25
N GLY A 154 19.80 2.40 -22.32
CA GLY A 154 21.19 2.66 -22.68
C GLY A 154 21.82 3.64 -21.70
N GLU A 155 22.43 4.72 -22.21
CA GLU A 155 22.97 5.80 -21.38
C GLU A 155 21.95 6.91 -21.05
N GLY A 156 20.78 6.87 -21.69
CA GLY A 156 19.73 7.87 -21.51
C GLY A 156 18.91 7.66 -20.25
N ARG A 157 18.70 8.74 -19.49
CA ARG A 157 17.84 8.75 -18.29
C ARG A 157 16.40 8.99 -18.72
N ILE A 158 15.49 8.06 -18.36
CA ILE A 158 14.06 8.15 -18.66
C ILE A 158 13.31 8.81 -17.52
N ALA A 159 13.55 8.35 -16.30
CA ALA A 159 12.89 8.90 -15.12
C ALA A 159 13.72 8.69 -13.84
N ASP A 160 13.46 9.54 -12.86
CA ASP A 160 13.89 9.39 -11.48
C ASP A 160 12.67 9.17 -10.59
N VAL A 161 12.66 8.06 -9.89
CA VAL A 161 11.54 7.64 -9.05
C VAL A 161 12.01 7.47 -7.61
N PRO A 162 11.49 8.23 -6.65
CA PRO A 162 11.84 8.00 -5.26
C PRO A 162 11.21 6.68 -4.76
N VAL A 163 11.98 5.91 -3.99
CA VAL A 163 11.43 4.81 -3.20
C VAL A 163 10.57 5.44 -2.09
N SER A 164 9.28 5.52 -2.32
CA SER A 164 8.34 6.25 -1.47
C SER A 164 7.26 5.33 -0.89
N MET A 165 6.61 5.77 0.18
CA MET A 165 5.48 5.05 0.73
C MET A 165 4.32 4.97 -0.29
N LEU A 166 4.11 6.04 -1.07
CA LEU A 166 3.10 6.01 -2.15
C LEU A 166 3.39 4.90 -3.15
N SER A 167 4.64 4.79 -3.66
CA SER A 167 5.00 3.71 -4.59
C SER A 167 4.78 2.31 -4.01
N LEU A 168 5.02 2.14 -2.71
CA LEU A 168 4.79 0.85 -2.04
C LEU A 168 3.31 0.51 -1.93
N LEU A 169 2.49 1.48 -1.51
CA LEU A 169 1.05 1.31 -1.36
C LEU A 169 0.36 1.06 -2.70
N GLU A 170 0.72 1.84 -3.74
CA GLU A 170 0.17 1.67 -5.08
C GLU A 170 0.59 0.34 -5.71
N ALA A 171 1.85 -0.08 -5.55
CA ALA A 171 2.29 -1.39 -6.04
C ALA A 171 1.54 -2.54 -5.35
N ASN A 172 1.28 -2.44 -4.04
CA ASN A 172 0.47 -3.41 -3.31
C ASN A 172 -0.98 -3.41 -3.80
N ALA A 173 -1.55 -2.24 -4.06
CA ALA A 173 -2.92 -2.11 -4.58
C ALA A 173 -3.05 -2.71 -5.99
N VAL A 174 -2.10 -2.46 -6.89
CA VAL A 174 -2.05 -3.09 -8.23
C VAL A 174 -1.91 -4.61 -8.13
N ALA A 175 -1.05 -5.12 -7.25
CA ALA A 175 -0.90 -6.55 -7.06
C ALA A 175 -2.22 -7.21 -6.61
N ASN A 176 -2.91 -6.61 -5.64
CA ASN A 176 -4.21 -7.09 -5.16
C ASN A 176 -5.32 -6.93 -6.20
N GLU A 177 -5.34 -5.85 -6.97
CA GLU A 177 -6.27 -5.59 -8.04
C GLU A 177 -6.22 -6.70 -9.10
N LEU A 178 -5.02 -7.04 -9.58
CA LEU A 178 -4.82 -8.04 -10.63
C LEU A 178 -5.04 -9.48 -10.12
N MET A 179 -4.65 -9.77 -8.87
CA MET A 179 -4.99 -11.03 -8.23
C MET A 179 -6.50 -11.15 -7.95
N GLY A 180 -7.15 -10.07 -7.58
CA GLY A 180 -8.60 -10.01 -7.42
C GLY A 180 -9.34 -10.27 -8.73
N GLU A 181 -8.81 -9.77 -9.84
CA GLU A 181 -9.32 -10.09 -11.17
C GLU A 181 -9.21 -11.58 -11.47
N ALA A 182 -8.05 -12.21 -11.21
CA ALA A 182 -7.85 -13.64 -11.40
C ALA A 182 -8.85 -14.48 -10.60
N LEU A 183 -9.05 -14.16 -9.33
CA LEU A 183 -10.01 -14.84 -8.46
C LEU A 183 -11.47 -14.60 -8.87
N TRP A 184 -11.78 -13.42 -9.38
CA TRP A 184 -13.11 -13.15 -9.96
C TRP A 184 -13.37 -14.05 -11.16
N ILE A 185 -12.38 -14.19 -12.05
CA ILE A 185 -12.46 -15.06 -13.23
C ILE A 185 -12.60 -16.52 -12.82
N GLU A 186 -11.79 -16.98 -11.87
CA GLU A 186 -11.86 -18.36 -11.35
C GLU A 186 -13.26 -18.69 -10.82
N ARG A 187 -13.88 -17.78 -10.07
CA ARG A 187 -15.26 -17.96 -9.57
C ARG A 187 -16.30 -18.07 -10.69
N VAL A 188 -16.12 -17.32 -11.79
CA VAL A 188 -17.07 -17.28 -12.90
C VAL A 188 -16.91 -18.49 -13.83
N PHE A 189 -15.66 -18.93 -14.07
CA PHE A 189 -15.32 -19.95 -15.07
C PHE A 189 -14.86 -21.29 -14.46
N GLY A 190 -14.54 -21.32 -13.16
CA GLY A 190 -13.94 -22.46 -12.48
C GLY A 190 -12.42 -22.49 -12.55
N GLU A 191 -11.83 -21.80 -13.52
CA GLU A 191 -10.38 -21.71 -13.70
C GLU A 191 -9.97 -20.40 -14.37
N VAL A 192 -8.67 -20.07 -14.27
CA VAL A 192 -8.07 -18.95 -15.02
C VAL A 192 -7.38 -19.50 -16.25
N SER A 193 -8.05 -19.46 -17.40
CA SER A 193 -7.50 -19.93 -18.66
C SER A 193 -6.27 -19.13 -19.13
N SER A 194 -5.50 -19.67 -20.08
CA SER A 194 -4.34 -18.98 -20.69
C SER A 194 -4.71 -17.63 -21.29
N PHE A 195 -5.89 -17.50 -21.90
CA PHE A 195 -6.40 -16.22 -22.40
C PHE A 195 -6.51 -15.17 -21.30
N HIS A 196 -7.07 -15.53 -20.15
CA HIS A 196 -7.22 -14.62 -19.02
C HIS A 196 -5.88 -14.28 -18.36
N LYS A 197 -4.96 -15.25 -18.26
CA LYS A 197 -3.59 -15.01 -17.77
C LYS A 197 -2.86 -13.99 -18.65
N ASN A 198 -2.93 -14.16 -19.98
CA ASN A 198 -2.32 -13.24 -20.93
C ASN A 198 -2.92 -11.82 -20.83
N ARG A 199 -4.24 -11.71 -20.62
CA ARG A 199 -4.90 -10.42 -20.43
C ARG A 199 -4.44 -9.73 -19.15
N ILE A 200 -4.33 -10.45 -18.04
CA ILE A 200 -3.81 -9.91 -16.78
C ILE A 200 -2.35 -9.47 -16.96
N SER A 201 -1.52 -10.27 -17.66
CA SER A 201 -0.15 -9.89 -18.00
C SER A 201 -0.10 -8.60 -18.81
N SER A 202 -0.91 -8.51 -19.87
CA SER A 202 -0.98 -7.29 -20.70
C SER A 202 -1.43 -6.05 -19.93
N ASN A 203 -2.33 -6.21 -18.94
CA ASN A 203 -2.72 -5.13 -18.06
C ASN A 203 -1.53 -4.64 -17.21
N LEU A 204 -0.78 -5.56 -16.59
CA LEU A 204 0.42 -5.21 -15.83
C LEU A 204 1.47 -4.54 -16.73
N ASP A 205 1.72 -5.09 -17.91
CA ASP A 205 2.67 -4.52 -18.87
C ASP A 205 2.28 -3.10 -19.27
N SER A 206 0.98 -2.84 -19.46
CA SER A 206 0.48 -1.49 -19.75
C SER A 206 0.75 -0.52 -18.59
N ILE A 207 0.57 -0.96 -17.34
CA ILE A 207 0.89 -0.16 -16.15
C ILE A 207 2.40 0.11 -16.11
N MET A 208 3.23 -0.93 -16.28
CA MET A 208 4.68 -0.80 -16.21
C MET A 208 5.27 0.13 -17.28
N LYS A 209 4.65 0.20 -18.47
CA LYS A 209 5.09 1.06 -19.58
C LYS A 209 4.68 2.52 -19.42
N ASN A 210 3.81 2.84 -18.48
CA ASN A 210 3.28 4.19 -18.32
C ASN A 210 4.22 5.08 -17.50
N VAL A 211 4.93 6.00 -18.18
CA VAL A 211 5.83 6.97 -17.53
C VAL A 211 5.11 8.03 -16.69
N ASN A 212 3.79 8.19 -16.87
CA ASN A 212 3.01 9.17 -16.12
C ASN A 212 2.40 8.59 -14.83
N ALA A 213 2.65 7.31 -14.55
CA ALA A 213 2.11 6.58 -13.41
C ALA A 213 3.20 5.77 -12.69
N LEU A 214 4.34 6.43 -12.41
CA LEU A 214 5.53 5.80 -11.84
C LEU A 214 5.32 5.31 -10.40
N GLU A 215 4.36 5.89 -9.69
CA GLU A 215 3.92 5.42 -8.37
C GLU A 215 3.39 3.98 -8.41
N TYR A 216 2.71 3.60 -9.48
CA TYR A 216 2.12 2.26 -9.64
C TYR A 216 3.13 1.21 -10.08
N ASN A 217 4.17 1.60 -10.80
CA ASN A 217 5.04 0.67 -11.53
C ASN A 217 6.40 0.42 -10.89
N ALA A 218 6.92 1.29 -10.04
CA ALA A 218 8.30 1.25 -9.56
C ALA A 218 8.69 -0.12 -8.94
N PHE A 219 7.91 -0.66 -8.02
CA PHE A 219 8.19 -1.96 -7.39
C PHE A 219 7.94 -3.13 -8.34
N HIS A 220 6.94 -3.04 -9.22
CA HIS A 220 6.69 -4.08 -10.24
C HIS A 220 7.83 -4.16 -11.25
N LEU A 221 8.38 -3.03 -11.70
CA LEU A 221 9.56 -3.00 -12.56
C LEU A 221 10.77 -3.65 -11.89
N LEU A 222 11.03 -3.35 -10.62
CA LEU A 222 12.12 -4.00 -9.87
C LEU A 222 11.94 -5.52 -9.85
N VAL A 223 10.72 -6.02 -9.61
CA VAL A 223 10.45 -7.46 -9.62
C VAL A 223 10.66 -8.05 -11.01
N VAL A 224 10.20 -7.40 -12.07
CA VAL A 224 10.39 -7.89 -13.44
C VAL A 224 11.87 -7.93 -13.83
N ILE A 225 12.65 -6.93 -13.44
CA ILE A 225 14.09 -6.85 -13.76
C ILE A 225 14.89 -7.93 -13.01
N HIS A 226 14.59 -8.14 -11.74
CA HIS A 226 15.33 -9.10 -10.91
C HIS A 226 14.83 -10.54 -11.07
N PHE A 227 13.55 -10.74 -11.40
CA PHE A 227 12.91 -12.04 -11.51
C PHE A 227 12.16 -12.18 -12.86
N PRO A 228 12.86 -12.08 -14.01
CA PRO A 228 12.23 -11.99 -15.33
C PRO A 228 11.48 -13.26 -15.75
N ARG A 229 11.79 -14.41 -15.15
CA ARG A 229 11.19 -15.72 -15.50
C ARG A 229 10.04 -16.13 -14.58
N LEU A 230 9.83 -15.47 -13.45
CA LEU A 230 8.67 -15.77 -12.59
C LEU A 230 7.37 -15.55 -13.33
N THR A 231 6.38 -16.40 -13.02
CA THR A 231 5.02 -16.23 -13.56
C THR A 231 4.44 -14.88 -13.11
N ILE A 232 3.45 -14.38 -13.85
CA ILE A 232 2.76 -13.14 -13.49
C ILE A 232 2.22 -13.18 -12.05
N PHE A 233 1.64 -14.30 -11.64
CA PHE A 233 1.06 -14.44 -10.30
C PHE A 233 2.12 -14.51 -9.22
N ASP A 234 3.27 -15.11 -9.47
CA ASP A 234 4.38 -15.13 -8.51
C ASP A 234 5.03 -13.75 -8.36
N ARG A 235 5.14 -12.99 -9.47
CA ARG A 235 5.59 -11.57 -9.40
C ARG A 235 4.64 -10.73 -8.56
N LEU A 236 3.33 -10.83 -8.79
CA LEU A 236 2.33 -10.11 -8.00
C LEU A 236 2.38 -10.54 -6.52
N ARG A 237 2.55 -11.85 -6.25
CA ARG A 237 2.67 -12.38 -4.90
C ARG A 237 3.93 -11.87 -4.20
N LEU A 238 5.06 -11.77 -4.90
CA LEU A 238 6.30 -11.24 -4.35
C LEU A 238 6.16 -9.76 -3.97
N VAL A 239 5.55 -8.93 -4.84
CA VAL A 239 5.28 -7.52 -4.53
C VAL A 239 4.39 -7.40 -3.30
N GLY A 240 3.26 -8.12 -3.26
CA GLY A 240 2.35 -8.11 -2.14
C GLY A 240 3.00 -8.59 -0.83
N ALA A 241 3.84 -9.64 -0.89
CA ALA A 241 4.54 -10.17 0.28
C ALA A 241 5.55 -9.18 0.87
N VAL A 242 6.34 -8.53 0.01
CA VAL A 242 7.33 -7.53 0.43
C VAL A 242 6.63 -6.30 0.99
N ALA A 243 5.53 -5.88 0.39
CA ALA A 243 4.72 -4.77 0.90
C ALA A 243 4.09 -5.13 2.26
N ASP A 244 3.47 -6.30 2.38
CA ASP A 244 2.88 -6.76 3.64
C ASP A 244 3.92 -6.85 4.76
N PHE A 245 5.10 -7.39 4.48
CA PHE A 245 6.20 -7.42 5.45
C PHE A 245 6.59 -6.02 5.92
N ALA A 246 6.86 -5.10 4.99
CA ALA A 246 7.30 -3.75 5.32
C ALA A 246 6.24 -2.95 6.10
N LEU A 247 4.96 -3.12 5.76
CA LEU A 247 3.86 -2.44 6.43
C LEU A 247 3.54 -3.03 7.82
N ASN A 248 3.88 -4.31 8.04
CA ASN A 248 3.53 -5.03 9.28
C ASN A 248 4.70 -5.31 10.22
N ILE A 249 5.95 -5.15 9.79
CA ILE A 249 7.09 -5.34 10.69
C ILE A 249 6.98 -4.42 11.91
N SER A 250 7.15 -4.97 13.11
CA SER A 250 7.08 -4.21 14.37
C SER A 250 8.26 -3.24 14.52
N GLY A 251 8.09 -2.18 15.30
CA GLY A 251 9.14 -1.21 15.61
C GLY A 251 10.39 -1.85 16.22
N MET A 252 10.23 -2.88 17.06
CA MET A 252 11.35 -3.64 17.62
C MET A 252 12.17 -4.35 16.52
N HIS A 253 11.48 -5.02 15.60
CA HIS A 253 12.14 -5.69 14.48
C HIS A 253 12.72 -4.70 13.46
N LEU A 254 12.12 -3.53 13.26
CA LEU A 254 12.67 -2.48 12.40
C LEU A 254 14.06 -2.06 12.86
N SER A 255 14.28 -1.89 14.17
CA SER A 255 15.60 -1.55 14.73
C SER A 255 16.63 -2.64 14.46
N HIS A 256 16.22 -3.92 14.54
CA HIS A 256 17.11 -5.05 14.25
C HIS A 256 17.43 -5.16 12.75
N VAL A 257 16.40 -5.06 11.90
CA VAL A 257 16.54 -5.10 10.44
C VAL A 257 17.39 -3.94 9.91
N ALA A 258 17.23 -2.74 10.47
CA ALA A 258 17.95 -1.54 10.03
C ALA A 258 19.47 -1.74 9.98
N ASN A 259 20.05 -2.36 11.01
CA ASN A 259 21.48 -2.61 11.08
C ASN A 259 21.98 -3.53 9.96
N THR A 260 21.16 -4.49 9.54
CA THR A 260 21.50 -5.43 8.47
C THR A 260 21.32 -4.82 7.09
N ILE A 261 20.13 -4.26 6.80
CA ILE A 261 19.79 -3.79 5.45
C ILE A 261 20.61 -2.57 5.02
N PHE A 262 21.16 -1.81 5.97
CA PHE A 262 21.98 -0.63 5.67
C PHE A 262 23.48 -0.85 5.83
N ARG A 263 23.93 -2.07 6.16
CA ARG A 263 25.35 -2.40 6.29
C ARG A 263 26.17 -2.04 5.05
N SER A 264 25.60 -2.22 3.86
CA SER A 264 26.25 -1.90 2.59
C SER A 264 26.38 -0.41 2.29
N ILE A 265 25.78 0.47 3.07
CA ILE A 265 25.88 1.92 2.88
C ILE A 265 27.18 2.39 3.52
N LEU A 266 28.15 2.77 2.67
CA LEU A 266 29.49 3.22 3.11
C LEU A 266 29.43 4.56 3.83
N ASN A 267 28.57 5.47 3.40
CA ASN A 267 28.40 6.78 4.05
C ASN A 267 27.70 6.60 5.41
N SER A 268 28.47 6.71 6.50
CA SER A 268 27.98 6.50 7.86
C SER A 268 26.90 7.49 8.27
N THR A 269 26.97 8.74 7.82
CA THR A 269 25.96 9.77 8.13
C THR A 269 24.60 9.40 7.54
N LEU A 270 24.57 9.01 6.25
CA LEU A 270 23.34 8.60 5.59
C LEU A 270 22.82 7.28 6.16
N ARG A 271 23.70 6.33 6.46
CA ARG A 271 23.35 5.07 7.12
C ARG A 271 22.67 5.31 8.47
N ASN A 272 23.30 6.11 9.32
CA ASN A 272 22.76 6.43 10.65
C ASN A 272 21.43 7.20 10.55
N ALA A 273 21.27 8.10 9.60
CA ALA A 273 20.01 8.80 9.36
C ALA A 273 18.89 7.82 9.03
N LEU A 274 19.11 6.88 8.09
CA LEU A 274 18.14 5.84 7.74
C LEU A 274 17.82 4.90 8.92
N CYS A 275 18.83 4.48 9.67
CA CYS A 275 18.62 3.67 10.88
C CYS A 275 17.73 4.42 11.88
N ASN A 276 17.99 5.69 12.13
CA ASN A 276 17.19 6.51 13.04
C ASN A 276 15.76 6.72 12.53
N GLU A 277 15.56 6.89 11.24
CA GLU A 277 14.22 6.99 10.63
C GLU A 277 13.43 5.68 10.84
N LEU A 278 14.05 4.52 10.56
CA LEU A 278 13.40 3.21 10.80
C LEU A 278 13.08 2.97 12.27
N CYS A 279 13.99 3.33 13.20
CA CYS A 279 13.73 3.21 14.64
C CYS A 279 12.53 4.06 15.11
N ARG A 280 12.12 5.07 14.32
CA ARG A 280 10.92 5.87 14.55
C ARG A 280 9.68 5.37 13.80
N GLY A 281 9.77 4.21 13.15
CA GLY A 281 8.69 3.63 12.32
C GLY A 281 8.54 4.28 10.94
N MET A 282 9.48 5.18 10.55
CA MET A 282 9.51 5.86 9.26
C MET A 282 10.26 5.03 8.22
N SER A 283 10.17 5.42 6.95
CA SER A 283 10.96 4.84 5.84
C SER A 283 10.76 3.33 5.62
N ARG A 284 9.58 2.80 5.94
CA ARG A 284 9.23 1.38 5.74
C ARG A 284 9.30 0.95 4.26
N GLN A 285 9.07 1.86 3.32
CA GLN A 285 9.26 1.63 1.89
C GLN A 285 10.71 1.25 1.54
N VAL A 286 11.68 1.76 2.31
CA VAL A 286 13.10 1.39 2.14
C VAL A 286 13.35 -0.05 2.59
N VAL A 287 12.63 -0.52 3.62
CA VAL A 287 12.66 -1.95 4.01
C VAL A 287 12.17 -2.81 2.87
N ALA A 288 11.02 -2.47 2.26
CA ALA A 288 10.49 -3.20 1.11
C ALA A 288 11.50 -3.29 -0.04
N PHE A 289 12.10 -2.15 -0.41
CA PHE A 289 13.12 -2.08 -1.46
C PHE A 289 14.34 -2.97 -1.14
N LYS A 290 14.89 -2.87 0.04
CA LYS A 290 16.07 -3.64 0.45
C LYS A 290 15.78 -5.13 0.60
N VAL A 291 14.64 -5.49 1.15
CA VAL A 291 14.22 -6.89 1.29
C VAL A 291 14.05 -7.53 -0.09
N LEU A 292 13.48 -6.83 -1.07
CA LEU A 292 13.39 -7.33 -2.44
C LEU A 292 14.76 -7.64 -3.02
N LEU A 293 15.75 -6.73 -2.85
CA LEU A 293 17.12 -6.96 -3.30
C LEU A 293 17.79 -8.13 -2.55
N PHE A 294 17.52 -8.29 -1.25
CA PHE A 294 18.05 -9.40 -0.45
C PHE A 294 17.46 -10.74 -0.89
N ILE A 295 16.16 -10.80 -1.20
CA ILE A 295 15.54 -12.00 -1.75
C ILE A 295 16.21 -12.35 -3.09
N TYR A 296 16.39 -11.37 -3.98
CA TYR A 296 17.07 -11.59 -5.26
C TYR A 296 18.49 -12.13 -5.05
N GLN A 297 19.30 -11.48 -4.24
CA GLN A 297 20.67 -11.91 -3.99
C GLN A 297 20.70 -13.29 -3.32
N TYR A 298 19.84 -13.55 -2.32
CA TYR A 298 19.70 -14.86 -1.68
C TYR A 298 19.37 -15.96 -2.69
N THR A 299 18.47 -15.70 -3.65
CA THR A 299 18.09 -16.69 -4.67
C THR A 299 19.23 -16.96 -5.63
N GLN A 300 20.02 -15.94 -6.01
CA GLN A 300 21.18 -16.10 -6.89
C GLN A 300 22.30 -16.89 -6.20
N GLU A 301 22.65 -16.52 -4.98
CA GLU A 301 23.75 -17.14 -4.22
C GLU A 301 23.45 -18.58 -3.76
N ASN A 302 22.17 -18.95 -3.64
CA ASN A 302 21.72 -20.30 -3.35
C ASN A 302 21.27 -21.09 -4.61
N GLU A 303 21.50 -20.55 -5.80
CA GLU A 303 21.16 -21.19 -7.08
C GLU A 303 19.70 -21.69 -7.17
N LEU A 304 18.76 -20.93 -6.58
CA LEU A 304 17.36 -21.32 -6.60
C LEU A 304 16.78 -21.17 -8.02
N SER A 305 16.18 -22.23 -8.54
CA SER A 305 15.41 -22.15 -9.79
C SER A 305 14.15 -21.29 -9.61
N ASP A 306 13.54 -20.87 -10.72
CA ASP A 306 12.28 -20.10 -10.66
C ASP A 306 11.16 -20.91 -10.01
N GLU A 307 11.10 -22.25 -10.23
CA GLU A 307 10.18 -23.13 -9.52
C GLU A 307 10.48 -23.19 -8.03
N GLY A 308 11.75 -23.19 -7.63
CA GLY A 308 12.17 -23.12 -6.23
C GLY A 308 11.75 -21.82 -5.55
N VAL A 309 11.83 -20.70 -6.27
CA VAL A 309 11.33 -19.41 -5.78
C VAL A 309 9.80 -19.42 -5.67
N SER A 310 9.09 -19.93 -6.70
CA SER A 310 7.63 -20.07 -6.71
C SER A 310 7.13 -20.93 -5.54
N GLU A 311 7.84 -22.03 -5.24
CA GLU A 311 7.50 -22.89 -4.08
C GLU A 311 7.68 -22.13 -2.75
N LYS A 312 8.80 -21.43 -2.59
CA LYS A 312 9.04 -20.60 -1.39
C LYS A 312 8.03 -19.45 -1.25
N LEU A 313 7.49 -18.94 -2.34
CA LEU A 313 6.43 -17.92 -2.33
C LEU A 313 5.07 -18.44 -1.85
N LYS A 314 4.90 -19.75 -1.60
CA LYS A 314 3.74 -20.27 -0.85
C LYS A 314 3.80 -19.89 0.63
N SER A 315 5.01 -19.71 1.18
CA SER A 315 5.26 -19.17 2.53
C SER A 315 6.12 -17.91 2.47
N PRO A 316 5.59 -16.79 1.96
CA PRO A 316 6.42 -15.65 1.58
C PRO A 316 7.13 -14.99 2.76
N LEU A 317 6.55 -15.00 3.96
CA LEU A 317 7.23 -14.49 5.15
C LEU A 317 8.44 -15.34 5.53
N GLU A 318 8.38 -16.65 5.34
CA GLU A 318 9.51 -17.54 5.57
C GLU A 318 10.64 -17.30 4.56
N LEU A 319 10.30 -17.06 3.28
CA LEU A 319 11.27 -16.65 2.27
C LEU A 319 11.98 -15.35 2.66
N ILE A 320 11.22 -14.34 3.10
CA ILE A 320 11.77 -13.05 3.55
C ILE A 320 12.70 -13.25 4.76
N CYS A 321 12.26 -14.01 5.76
CA CYS A 321 13.07 -14.29 6.95
C CYS A 321 14.34 -15.07 6.59
N SER A 322 14.27 -16.07 5.69
CA SER A 322 15.44 -16.82 5.22
C SER A 322 16.44 -15.92 4.50
N ALA A 323 15.96 -15.01 3.63
CA ALA A 323 16.83 -14.05 2.96
C ALA A 323 17.47 -13.09 3.97
N LEU A 324 16.75 -12.57 4.93
CA LEU A 324 17.29 -11.70 5.99
C LEU A 324 18.31 -12.43 6.87
N GLN A 325 18.02 -13.68 7.25
CA GLN A 325 18.92 -14.51 8.04
C GLN A 325 20.23 -14.78 7.30
N TYR A 326 20.17 -15.06 6.00
CA TYR A 326 21.35 -15.25 5.15
C TYR A 326 22.30 -14.04 5.22
N PHE A 327 21.75 -12.82 5.30
CA PHE A 327 22.53 -11.58 5.45
C PHE A 327 22.79 -11.19 6.93
N GLY A 328 22.55 -12.09 7.88
CA GLY A 328 22.88 -11.90 9.28
C GLY A 328 21.83 -11.20 10.13
N CYS A 329 20.57 -11.15 9.67
CA CYS A 329 19.43 -10.72 10.47
C CYS A 329 18.57 -11.93 10.86
N ASP A 330 18.79 -12.46 12.05
CA ASP A 330 18.04 -13.62 12.53
C ASP A 330 16.61 -13.22 12.96
N LEU A 331 15.69 -13.39 12.03
CA LEU A 331 14.25 -13.18 12.24
C LEU A 331 13.49 -14.46 11.95
N GLN A 332 12.71 -14.88 12.94
CA GLN A 332 11.79 -16.00 12.77
C GLN A 332 10.39 -15.52 12.41
N ALA A 333 9.78 -16.11 11.40
CA ALA A 333 8.45 -15.72 10.88
C ALA A 333 7.37 -15.69 11.99
N VAL A 334 7.42 -16.64 12.93
CA VAL A 334 6.49 -16.69 14.08
C VAL A 334 6.66 -15.47 14.98
N ASN A 335 7.91 -15.09 15.29
CA ASN A 335 8.20 -13.93 16.13
C ASN A 335 7.81 -12.63 15.45
N VAL A 336 8.08 -12.48 14.13
CA VAL A 336 7.67 -11.32 13.34
C VAL A 336 6.15 -11.14 13.39
N ARG A 337 5.37 -12.21 13.20
CA ARG A 337 3.91 -12.17 13.30
C ARG A 337 3.43 -11.80 14.70
N SER A 338 3.95 -12.46 15.73
CA SER A 338 3.53 -12.24 17.11
C SER A 338 3.78 -10.82 17.58
N MET A 339 4.96 -10.25 17.26
CA MET A 339 5.30 -8.88 17.61
C MET A 339 4.51 -7.85 16.82
N SER A 340 4.27 -8.11 15.54
CA SER A 340 3.38 -7.29 14.71
C SER A 340 1.96 -7.23 15.28
N ASP A 341 1.43 -8.37 15.71
CA ASP A 341 0.09 -8.43 16.31
C ASP A 341 0.02 -7.75 17.67
N PHE A 342 1.06 -7.89 18.47
CA PHE A 342 1.16 -7.20 19.77
C PHE A 342 1.14 -5.68 19.56
N GLU A 343 2.00 -5.15 18.69
CA GLU A 343 2.08 -3.72 18.40
C GLU A 343 0.78 -3.17 17.78
N TYR A 344 0.17 -3.96 16.89
CA TYR A 344 -1.14 -3.65 16.33
C TYR A 344 -2.21 -3.53 17.44
N CYS A 345 -2.32 -4.51 18.32
CA CYS A 345 -3.28 -4.48 19.42
C CYS A 345 -3.02 -3.35 20.41
N PHE A 346 -1.74 -3.02 20.67
CA PHE A 346 -1.36 -1.87 21.49
C PHE A 346 -1.83 -0.55 20.86
N SER A 347 -1.56 -0.33 19.56
CA SER A 347 -2.00 0.84 18.82
C SER A 347 -3.52 0.97 18.78
N VAL A 348 -4.24 -0.15 18.65
CA VAL A 348 -5.72 -0.18 18.74
C VAL A 348 -6.18 0.25 20.14
N SER A 349 -5.49 -0.14 21.19
CA SER A 349 -5.82 0.27 22.56
C SER A 349 -5.63 1.78 22.76
N MET A 350 -4.55 2.35 22.19
CA MET A 350 -4.34 3.79 22.15
C MET A 350 -5.48 4.50 21.42
N LEU A 351 -5.84 4.03 20.22
CA LEU A 351 -6.96 4.59 19.45
C LEU A 351 -8.27 4.57 20.23
N ARG A 352 -8.54 3.54 21.03
CA ARG A 352 -9.74 3.49 21.88
C ARG A 352 -9.77 4.62 22.91
N GLY A 353 -8.61 5.03 23.42
CA GLY A 353 -8.49 6.20 24.31
C GLY A 353 -8.75 7.53 23.59
N LEU A 354 -8.29 7.68 22.35
CA LEU A 354 -8.41 8.88 21.52
C LEU A 354 -9.78 9.02 20.84
N ARG A 355 -10.55 7.97 20.79
CA ARG A 355 -11.62 7.63 19.85
C ARG A 355 -12.91 8.47 19.92
N ARG A 356 -13.23 9.04 21.08
CA ARG A 356 -14.59 9.60 21.29
C ARG A 356 -14.96 10.77 20.36
N LYS A 357 -13.99 11.41 19.72
CA LYS A 357 -14.22 12.58 18.86
C LYS A 357 -14.02 12.34 17.38
N PHE A 358 -13.11 11.42 16.99
CA PHE A 358 -12.56 11.38 15.62
C PHE A 358 -12.82 10.09 14.83
N GLU A 359 -13.27 9.01 15.47
CA GLU A 359 -13.50 7.74 14.80
C GLU A 359 -14.95 7.28 14.96
N PRO A 360 -15.60 6.78 13.90
CA PRO A 360 -16.98 6.25 13.96
C PRO A 360 -17.10 5.09 14.95
N ALA A 361 -18.27 4.99 15.59
CA ALA A 361 -18.58 3.85 16.44
C ALA A 361 -18.51 2.53 15.63
N GLY A 362 -17.86 1.50 16.19
CA GLY A 362 -17.67 0.20 15.52
C GLY A 362 -16.50 0.15 14.54
N HIS A 363 -15.82 1.27 14.22
CA HIS A 363 -14.68 1.29 13.30
C HIS A 363 -13.53 0.43 13.83
N VAL A 364 -13.20 0.55 15.11
CA VAL A 364 -12.13 -0.23 15.74
C VAL A 364 -12.43 -1.73 15.73
N GLU A 365 -13.66 -2.13 16.00
CA GLU A 365 -14.09 -3.53 15.95
C GLU A 365 -14.00 -4.11 14.54
N ALA A 366 -14.26 -3.29 13.54
CA ALA A 366 -14.11 -3.67 12.14
C ALA A 366 -12.63 -3.77 11.74
N MET A 367 -11.79 -2.84 12.19
CA MET A 367 -10.33 -2.92 12.00
C MET A 367 -9.77 -4.23 12.58
N LEU A 368 -10.17 -4.61 13.80
CA LEU A 368 -9.77 -5.85 14.43
C LEU A 368 -10.24 -7.09 13.66
N ARG A 369 -11.49 -7.09 13.16
CA ARG A 369 -12.00 -8.18 12.32
C ARG A 369 -11.22 -8.29 11.02
N ASN A 370 -10.98 -7.18 10.34
CA ASN A 370 -10.21 -7.13 9.10
C ASN A 370 -8.77 -7.59 9.31
N ARG A 371 -8.12 -7.20 10.42
CA ARG A 371 -6.79 -7.68 10.78
C ARG A 371 -6.75 -9.21 10.95
N ARG A 372 -7.73 -9.79 11.66
CA ARG A 372 -7.82 -11.24 11.83
C ARG A 372 -7.99 -11.97 10.51
N ALA A 373 -8.79 -11.42 9.59
CA ALA A 373 -9.00 -12.00 8.28
C ALA A 373 -7.72 -11.90 7.41
N ARG A 374 -6.94 -10.80 7.51
CA ARG A 374 -5.68 -10.60 6.77
C ARG A 374 -4.57 -11.57 7.19
N LYS A 375 -4.52 -12.02 8.46
CA LYS A 375 -3.41 -12.82 9.03
C LYS A 375 -2.95 -14.04 8.23
N ASN A 376 -3.80 -14.60 7.40
CA ASN A 376 -3.52 -15.85 6.68
C ASN A 376 -3.57 -15.69 5.16
N THR A 377 -3.52 -14.47 4.63
CA THR A 377 -3.62 -14.22 3.19
C THR A 377 -2.66 -13.10 2.80
N VAL A 378 -1.87 -13.36 1.76
CA VAL A 378 -1.08 -12.32 1.08
C VAL A 378 -2.01 -11.43 0.27
N PHE A 379 -3.07 -12.01 -0.29
CA PHE A 379 -4.05 -11.29 -1.08
C PHE A 379 -5.40 -11.20 -0.36
N ILE A 380 -5.88 -9.99 -0.25
CA ILE A 380 -7.14 -9.61 0.38
C ILE A 380 -8.33 -10.34 -0.23
N SER A 381 -8.28 -10.57 -1.54
CA SER A 381 -9.32 -11.23 -2.33
C SER A 381 -9.51 -12.71 -2.02
N GLU A 382 -8.53 -13.39 -1.41
CA GLU A 382 -8.62 -14.83 -1.12
C GLU A 382 -9.63 -15.15 0.00
N LYS A 383 -9.80 -14.28 0.99
CA LYS A 383 -10.69 -14.50 2.16
C LYS A 383 -11.82 -13.51 2.32
N PHE A 384 -11.61 -12.28 1.87
CA PHE A 384 -12.70 -11.33 1.87
C PHE A 384 -13.58 -11.62 0.65
N GLY A 385 -14.58 -12.49 0.82
CA GLY A 385 -15.72 -12.40 -0.08
C GLY A 385 -16.16 -10.94 -0.11
N PHE A 386 -16.24 -10.33 -1.29
CA PHE A 386 -16.60 -8.92 -1.54
C PHE A 386 -17.78 -8.38 -0.70
N LEU A 387 -18.55 -9.25 -0.06
CA LEU A 387 -19.68 -8.92 0.80
C LEU A 387 -19.31 -8.18 2.09
N SER A 388 -18.17 -8.54 2.70
CA SER A 388 -17.69 -7.90 3.94
C SER A 388 -17.26 -6.44 3.69
N CYS A 389 -16.79 -6.15 2.48
CA CYS A 389 -16.31 -4.84 2.08
C CYS A 389 -17.42 -3.80 1.96
N LEU A 390 -18.51 -4.16 1.27
CA LEU A 390 -19.57 -3.20 0.97
C LEU A 390 -20.45 -2.88 2.16
N ILE A 391 -20.70 -3.86 3.00
CA ILE A 391 -21.44 -3.61 4.26
C ILE A 391 -20.67 -2.60 5.10
N PHE A 392 -19.34 -2.59 5.01
CA PHE A 392 -18.52 -1.71 5.79
C PHE A 392 -18.42 -0.29 5.19
N ILE A 393 -18.26 -0.16 3.88
CA ILE A 393 -18.34 1.14 3.18
C ILE A 393 -19.73 1.75 3.41
N CYS A 394 -20.81 0.99 3.23
CA CYS A 394 -22.18 1.46 3.47
C CYS A 394 -22.48 1.73 4.96
N SER A 395 -21.97 0.93 5.90
CA SER A 395 -22.19 1.16 7.33
C SER A 395 -21.38 2.35 7.87
N THR A 396 -20.18 2.58 7.36
CA THR A 396 -19.38 3.76 7.70
C THR A 396 -20.07 5.04 7.19
N ILE A 397 -20.62 5.00 5.99
CA ILE A 397 -21.40 6.11 5.42
C ILE A 397 -22.69 6.35 6.22
N SER A 398 -23.43 5.29 6.58
CA SER A 398 -24.69 5.38 7.34
C SER A 398 -24.48 5.88 8.78
N THR A 399 -23.42 5.43 9.46
CA THR A 399 -23.11 5.87 10.83
C THR A 399 -22.49 7.26 10.89
N SER A 400 -21.79 7.69 9.83
CA SER A 400 -21.21 9.05 9.75
C SER A 400 -22.30 10.13 9.69
N ARG A 401 -23.48 9.84 9.15
CA ARG A 401 -24.60 10.81 9.13
C ARG A 401 -25.09 11.22 10.53
N CYS A 402 -24.91 10.37 11.55
CA CYS A 402 -25.41 10.64 12.90
C CYS A 402 -24.45 11.36 13.85
N LEU A 403 -23.15 11.55 13.48
CA LEU A 403 -22.12 11.93 14.44
C LEU A 403 -21.27 13.15 14.06
N ILE A 404 -21.55 13.80 12.93
CA ILE A 404 -20.78 14.99 12.55
C ILE A 404 -21.50 16.23 13.08
N ASP A 405 -21.02 16.76 14.18
CA ASP A 405 -21.33 18.12 14.59
C ASP A 405 -20.78 19.08 13.52
N LYS A 406 -21.68 19.79 12.86
CA LYS A 406 -21.36 20.73 11.77
C LYS A 406 -20.43 21.85 12.22
N ASP A 407 -20.35 22.12 13.52
CA ASP A 407 -19.54 23.17 14.12
C ASP A 407 -18.14 22.70 14.54
N SER A 408 -17.88 21.39 14.53
CA SER A 408 -16.53 20.87 14.73
C SER A 408 -15.62 21.20 13.54
N ILE A 409 -14.31 21.31 13.77
CA ILE A 409 -13.30 21.47 12.69
C ILE A 409 -13.42 20.32 11.68
N PHE A 410 -13.71 19.11 12.14
CA PHE A 410 -13.93 17.93 11.30
C PHE A 410 -15.19 18.07 10.46
N GLY A 411 -16.31 18.56 11.03
CA GLY A 411 -17.53 18.84 10.29
C GLY A 411 -17.35 19.93 9.23
N ARG A 412 -16.57 20.97 9.50
CA ARG A 412 -16.24 22.02 8.52
C ARG A 412 -15.34 21.55 7.39
N ILE A 413 -14.44 20.60 7.68
CA ILE A 413 -13.57 19.99 6.67
C ILE A 413 -14.35 19.01 5.79
N MET A 414 -15.25 18.23 6.39
CA MET A 414 -15.96 17.12 5.73
C MET A 414 -17.32 17.51 5.14
N SER A 415 -17.94 18.62 5.59
CA SER A 415 -19.25 19.10 5.08
C SER A 415 -19.33 19.21 3.55
N PRO A 416 -18.30 19.71 2.82
CA PRO A 416 -18.34 19.76 1.37
C PRO A 416 -18.32 18.38 0.68
N PHE A 417 -17.74 17.35 1.36
CA PHE A 417 -17.61 15.99 0.81
C PHE A 417 -18.85 15.13 1.06
N MET A 418 -19.55 15.36 2.16
CA MET A 418 -20.75 14.59 2.52
C MET A 418 -21.98 14.92 1.67
N MET A 419 -22.07 16.13 1.09
CA MET A 419 -23.16 16.48 0.17
C MET A 419 -23.12 15.68 -1.14
N PHE A 420 -21.96 15.20 -1.59
CA PHE A 420 -21.81 14.41 -2.80
C PHE A 420 -22.24 12.92 -2.66
N ILE A 421 -22.36 12.42 -1.44
CA ILE A 421 -22.73 11.01 -1.19
C ILE A 421 -24.25 10.85 -1.04
N ALA A 422 -24.97 11.95 -0.86
CA ALA A 422 -26.42 11.98 -0.59
C ALA A 422 -27.29 12.30 -1.83
N SER A 423 -26.68 12.71 -2.94
CA SER A 423 -27.30 12.88 -4.26
C SER A 423 -26.93 11.71 -5.18
#